data_8d6765ec828b55b6426513e00a0da919
#
_entry.id   8d6765ec828b55b6426513e00a0da919
#
_cell.length_a   1.000
_cell.length_b   1.000
_cell.length_c   1.000
_cell.angle_alpha   90.00
_cell.angle_beta   90.00
_cell.angle_gamma   90.00
#
_symmetry.space_group_name_H-M   'P 1'
#
loop_
_entity.id
_entity.type
_entity.pdbx_description
1 polymer ?
#
loop_
_entity_poly.entity_id
_entity_poly.type
_entity_poly.pdbx_seq_one_letter_code
_entity_poly.pdbx_strand_id
1 'polypeptide(L)'
;RLGYMIKCKGINPENILTVTYTKAATGDMGERFYSFFAGSIPMPVFRTINSLCVSVIKLYERLKGTTAFDLVTDDKITGLIIREGYKKHMKDFPTEGDIKDIHTAISYVKNMMLKEDSFTDDDIGVKGFKKIYKYYNDKLREKRLMDYDDQMVYAHTILVKYPRILKFFSDKFKYICVDEAQDTSKIQHRIIKLLTAQNGNIFMVGDEDQSIYGFRAAYPEALVNFEKEYKNAKVLLMEKNYRSSQEIVKVADGVIQKNKDRHPKNMQAVSKNKGRVNFIKTAGSAAQYMELLKTAKNHKGETAVLFRNNESAIPLINLLEKEKIPFSYRQTDGAFFSNRVVTDILNVIKFAQNPSDTELFMQIYYKINSILKLSRAAAEGACDEASATGRTIPQVLCANPLYRRGKDTAIFANVIKNVNTRKPGQFIAEVYNTLGYGEYMENMHYPAQKINILISVATQEKTMRDFLLRMIALEDIVRNRQYNGTDFILSTVHSSKGLEYETVYLMDIQDGILPSVNMFDDPKLYEEERRLFYVAMTRAKKELNIFDLNQSGRASFTLEAAGVLTGKGETVTKNIPKVYDRINHRQFGAGTVIAADGDFITVSFDGGRTRKFSFKVLREKGLLLMNKSAKNGQ
;
A
#
# COMPACT_ATOMS: atom_id res chain seq x y z
N ARG A 1 30.72 6.66 -14.89
CA ARG A 1 31.33 5.34 -15.12
C ARG A 1 31.27 4.94 -16.60
N LEU A 2 30.11 5.00 -17.26
CA LEU A 2 29.95 4.61 -18.68
C LEU A 2 30.93 5.38 -19.57
N GLY A 3 30.97 6.72 -19.47
CA GLY A 3 31.90 7.54 -20.25
C GLY A 3 33.38 7.18 -20.02
N TYR A 4 33.76 6.87 -18.77
CA TYR A 4 35.11 6.40 -18.45
C TYR A 4 35.42 5.04 -19.09
N MET A 5 34.48 4.12 -19.06
CA MET A 5 34.64 2.80 -19.69
C MET A 5 34.90 2.94 -21.20
N ILE A 6 34.13 3.78 -21.89
CA ILE A 6 34.21 3.97 -23.33
C ILE A 6 35.44 4.80 -23.68
N LYS A 7 35.60 6.00 -23.07
CA LYS A 7 36.62 6.98 -23.47
C LYS A 7 38.04 6.62 -22.98
N CYS A 8 38.14 6.14 -21.73
CA CYS A 8 39.45 5.89 -21.11
C CYS A 8 39.88 4.42 -21.18
N LYS A 9 38.94 3.48 -21.22
CA LYS A 9 39.24 2.05 -21.30
C LYS A 9 39.04 1.45 -22.69
N GLY A 10 38.55 2.22 -23.67
CA GLY A 10 38.35 1.78 -25.04
C GLY A 10 37.32 0.67 -25.20
N ILE A 11 36.38 0.53 -24.23
CA ILE A 11 35.36 -0.51 -24.27
C ILE A 11 34.32 -0.15 -25.35
N ASN A 12 34.05 -1.09 -26.24
CA ASN A 12 33.01 -0.90 -27.25
C ASN A 12 31.65 -0.68 -26.57
N PRO A 13 30.94 0.44 -26.85
CA PRO A 13 29.64 0.76 -26.26
C PRO A 13 28.58 -0.34 -26.46
N GLU A 14 28.62 -1.06 -27.59
CA GLU A 14 27.68 -2.17 -27.84
C GLU A 14 27.85 -3.36 -26.88
N ASN A 15 29.02 -3.47 -26.23
CA ASN A 15 29.27 -4.50 -25.22
C ASN A 15 28.85 -4.09 -23.82
N ILE A 16 28.34 -2.86 -23.63
CA ILE A 16 27.87 -2.35 -22.37
C ILE A 16 26.35 -2.33 -22.39
N LEU A 17 25.73 -3.14 -21.53
CA LEU A 17 24.29 -3.12 -21.28
C LEU A 17 24.00 -2.38 -19.99
N THR A 18 23.23 -1.31 -20.06
CA THR A 18 22.70 -0.63 -18.86
C THR A 18 21.22 -0.94 -18.72
N VAL A 19 20.87 -1.53 -17.59
CA VAL A 19 19.52 -1.97 -17.29
C VAL A 19 18.88 -0.99 -16.31
N THR A 20 17.65 -0.57 -16.63
CA THR A 20 16.80 0.27 -15.79
C THR A 20 15.46 -0.40 -15.54
N TYR A 21 14.75 0.04 -14.49
CA TYR A 21 13.46 -0.54 -14.12
C TYR A 21 12.33 -0.16 -15.10
N THR A 22 12.30 1.08 -15.62
CA THR A 22 11.23 1.58 -16.49
C THR A 22 11.72 2.05 -17.86
N LYS A 23 10.82 2.09 -18.85
CA LYS A 23 11.11 2.68 -20.15
C LYS A 23 11.46 4.17 -20.05
N ALA A 24 10.76 4.92 -19.18
CA ALA A 24 11.04 6.34 -18.95
C ALA A 24 12.46 6.52 -18.43
N ALA A 25 12.87 5.79 -17.38
CA ALA A 25 14.24 5.84 -16.85
C ALA A 25 15.29 5.46 -17.92
N THR A 26 14.96 4.53 -18.82
CA THR A 26 15.84 4.19 -19.95
C THR A 26 16.05 5.38 -20.88
N GLY A 27 14.99 6.13 -21.22
CA GLY A 27 15.05 7.33 -22.03
C GLY A 27 15.84 8.45 -21.36
N ASP A 28 15.46 8.79 -20.11
CA ASP A 28 16.10 9.83 -19.31
C ASP A 28 17.61 9.59 -19.14
N MET A 29 18.00 8.34 -18.91
CA MET A 29 19.42 7.99 -18.77
C MET A 29 20.18 8.13 -20.10
N GLY A 30 19.54 7.78 -21.21
CA GLY A 30 20.10 7.99 -22.54
C GLY A 30 20.27 9.48 -22.86
N GLU A 31 19.26 10.30 -22.59
CA GLU A 31 19.32 11.76 -22.78
C GLU A 31 20.38 12.42 -21.91
N ARG A 32 20.47 12.05 -20.63
CA ARG A 32 21.53 12.52 -19.73
C ARG A 32 22.91 12.12 -20.22
N PHE A 33 23.09 10.89 -20.65
CA PHE A 33 24.38 10.46 -21.22
C PHE A 33 24.74 11.29 -22.43
N TYR A 34 23.80 11.50 -23.35
CA TYR A 34 24.01 12.35 -24.52
C TYR A 34 24.37 13.79 -24.15
N SER A 35 23.65 14.40 -23.21
CA SER A 35 23.89 15.78 -22.76
C SER A 35 25.27 15.95 -22.11
N PHE A 36 25.71 14.97 -21.30
CA PHE A 36 27.02 15.01 -20.65
C PHE A 36 28.20 14.91 -21.64
N PHE A 37 28.02 14.21 -22.74
CA PHE A 37 29.11 13.94 -23.68
C PHE A 37 28.90 14.62 -25.02
N ALA A 38 27.81 15.35 -25.21
CA ALA A 38 27.49 16.13 -26.42
C ALA A 38 27.76 15.38 -27.76
N GLY A 39 27.42 14.08 -27.76
CA GLY A 39 27.65 13.23 -28.94
C GLY A 39 29.11 12.84 -29.22
N SER A 40 30.06 13.28 -28.36
CA SER A 40 31.50 12.98 -28.55
C SER A 40 31.87 11.52 -28.25
N ILE A 41 30.96 10.75 -27.67
CA ILE A 41 31.12 9.33 -27.33
C ILE A 41 29.91 8.56 -27.85
N PRO A 42 30.11 7.41 -28.52
CA PRO A 42 29.02 6.54 -28.92
C PRO A 42 28.19 6.06 -27.69
N MET A 43 26.87 5.97 -27.86
CA MET A 43 25.95 5.62 -26.78
C MET A 43 26.01 4.13 -26.46
N PRO A 44 26.12 3.73 -25.17
CA PRO A 44 25.98 2.34 -24.77
C PRO A 44 24.51 1.87 -24.88
N VAL A 45 24.29 0.57 -24.73
CA VAL A 45 22.95 -0.01 -24.85
C VAL A 45 22.18 0.21 -23.55
N PHE A 46 21.11 1.03 -23.61
CA PHE A 46 20.15 1.21 -22.52
C PHE A 46 18.90 0.39 -22.78
N ARG A 47 18.49 -0.45 -21.84
CA ARG A 47 17.29 -1.31 -21.97
C ARG A 47 16.62 -1.57 -20.63
N THR A 48 15.33 -1.89 -20.68
CA THR A 48 14.67 -2.59 -19.58
C THR A 48 14.95 -4.10 -19.67
N ILE A 49 14.87 -4.82 -18.55
CA ILE A 49 15.04 -6.28 -18.54
C ILE A 49 13.99 -6.95 -19.44
N ASN A 50 12.75 -6.48 -19.44
CA ASN A 50 11.71 -7.03 -20.29
C ASN A 50 12.09 -6.93 -21.79
N SER A 51 12.66 -5.80 -22.23
CA SER A 51 13.09 -5.67 -23.63
C SER A 51 14.26 -6.60 -23.99
N LEU A 52 15.12 -6.91 -23.03
CA LEU A 52 16.15 -7.93 -23.18
C LEU A 52 15.51 -9.33 -23.28
N CYS A 53 14.54 -9.65 -22.45
CA CYS A 53 13.79 -10.92 -22.49
C CYS A 53 13.12 -11.15 -23.85
N VAL A 54 12.49 -10.11 -24.40
CA VAL A 54 11.94 -10.17 -25.78
C VAL A 54 13.02 -10.54 -26.81
N SER A 55 14.24 -9.99 -26.68
CA SER A 55 15.35 -10.31 -27.61
C SER A 55 15.80 -11.77 -27.45
N VAL A 56 15.80 -12.31 -26.23
CA VAL A 56 16.11 -13.73 -25.95
C VAL A 56 15.07 -14.64 -26.61
N ILE A 57 13.79 -14.34 -26.43
CA ILE A 57 12.68 -15.11 -27.01
C ILE A 57 12.75 -15.08 -28.55
N LYS A 58 12.92 -13.90 -29.14
CA LYS A 58 13.03 -13.76 -30.61
C LYS A 58 14.24 -14.51 -31.23
N LEU A 59 15.37 -14.55 -30.52
CA LEU A 59 16.50 -15.35 -30.97
C LEU A 59 16.18 -16.84 -30.90
N TYR A 60 15.51 -17.30 -29.84
CA TYR A 60 15.06 -18.68 -29.70
C TYR A 60 14.09 -19.07 -30.81
N GLU A 61 13.07 -18.25 -31.10
CA GLU A 61 12.13 -18.46 -32.21
C GLU A 61 12.83 -18.66 -33.54
N ARG A 62 13.75 -17.73 -33.85
CA ARG A 62 14.53 -17.80 -35.11
C ARG A 62 15.36 -19.09 -35.22
N LEU A 63 16.00 -19.50 -34.13
CA LEU A 63 16.84 -20.70 -34.13
C LEU A 63 16.05 -22.01 -34.18
N LYS A 64 14.81 -21.99 -33.69
CA LYS A 64 13.96 -23.18 -33.63
C LYS A 64 12.92 -23.26 -34.74
N GLY A 65 12.74 -22.17 -35.49
CA GLY A 65 11.67 -22.11 -36.51
C GLY A 65 10.26 -22.18 -35.91
N THR A 66 10.11 -21.68 -34.69
CA THR A 66 8.82 -21.71 -33.95
C THR A 66 8.43 -20.28 -33.59
N THR A 67 7.12 -20.07 -33.34
CA THR A 67 6.60 -18.81 -32.77
C THR A 67 6.33 -18.98 -31.31
N ALA A 68 6.69 -17.99 -30.50
CA ALA A 68 6.31 -17.93 -29.09
C ALA A 68 4.81 -17.68 -28.93
N PHE A 69 4.38 -17.58 -27.71
CA PHE A 69 3.02 -17.17 -27.37
C PHE A 69 2.88 -15.65 -27.57
N ASP A 70 1.69 -15.19 -27.91
CA ASP A 70 1.42 -13.79 -28.13
C ASP A 70 1.38 -13.03 -26.79
N LEU A 71 2.00 -11.86 -26.75
CA LEU A 71 2.00 -11.00 -25.57
C LEU A 71 0.64 -10.33 -25.41
N VAL A 72 0.02 -10.52 -24.25
CA VAL A 72 -1.16 -9.75 -23.85
C VAL A 72 -0.72 -8.36 -23.38
N THR A 73 -1.12 -7.35 -24.13
CA THR A 73 -0.84 -5.93 -23.83
C THR A 73 -2.06 -5.20 -23.23
N ASP A 74 -3.26 -5.80 -23.32
CA ASP A 74 -4.49 -5.27 -22.75
C ASP A 74 -4.83 -5.99 -21.45
N ASP A 75 -4.71 -5.27 -20.33
CA ASP A 75 -5.05 -5.77 -19.00
C ASP A 75 -6.51 -6.25 -18.86
N LYS A 76 -7.40 -5.84 -19.78
CA LYS A 76 -8.77 -6.35 -19.80
C LYS A 76 -8.83 -7.84 -20.09
N ILE A 77 -7.95 -8.36 -20.94
CA ILE A 77 -7.92 -9.80 -21.27
C ILE A 77 -7.51 -10.61 -20.04
N THR A 78 -6.44 -10.22 -19.36
CA THR A 78 -5.98 -10.88 -18.14
C THR A 78 -7.01 -10.74 -17.02
N GLY A 79 -7.63 -9.57 -16.87
CA GLY A 79 -8.71 -9.32 -15.93
C GLY A 79 -9.95 -10.18 -16.18
N LEU A 80 -10.32 -10.44 -17.44
CA LEU A 80 -11.42 -11.36 -17.78
C LEU A 80 -11.09 -12.80 -17.38
N ILE A 81 -9.89 -13.29 -17.65
CA ILE A 81 -9.47 -14.63 -17.25
C ILE A 81 -9.49 -14.79 -15.72
N ILE A 82 -9.01 -13.78 -14.98
CA ILE A 82 -9.07 -13.76 -13.51
C ILE A 82 -10.53 -13.80 -13.04
N ARG A 83 -11.40 -12.99 -13.63
CA ARG A 83 -12.84 -12.92 -13.30
C ARG A 83 -13.53 -14.28 -13.51
N GLU A 84 -13.24 -14.96 -14.61
CA GLU A 84 -13.75 -16.31 -14.91
C GLU A 84 -13.27 -17.33 -13.87
N GLY A 85 -11.95 -17.32 -13.56
CA GLY A 85 -11.36 -18.19 -12.54
C GLY A 85 -11.96 -17.95 -11.16
N TYR A 86 -12.15 -16.69 -10.77
CA TYR A 86 -12.76 -16.32 -9.50
C TYR A 86 -14.20 -16.85 -9.39
N LYS A 87 -15.05 -16.57 -10.39
CA LYS A 87 -16.43 -17.06 -10.43
C LYS A 87 -16.50 -18.59 -10.31
N LYS A 88 -15.62 -19.29 -11.03
CA LYS A 88 -15.59 -20.75 -11.04
C LYS A 88 -15.24 -21.35 -9.69
N HIS A 89 -14.28 -20.76 -8.97
CA HIS A 89 -13.72 -21.35 -7.75
C HIS A 89 -14.28 -20.75 -6.46
N MET A 90 -14.68 -19.46 -6.46
CA MET A 90 -15.23 -18.79 -5.29
C MET A 90 -16.76 -18.77 -5.26
N LYS A 91 -17.42 -19.07 -6.40
CA LYS A 91 -18.90 -19.02 -6.56
C LYS A 91 -19.48 -17.64 -6.22
N ASP A 92 -18.70 -16.59 -6.42
CA ASP A 92 -19.03 -15.19 -6.16
C ASP A 92 -18.49 -14.30 -7.29
N PHE A 93 -18.87 -13.02 -7.31
CA PHE A 93 -18.43 -12.05 -8.30
C PHE A 93 -17.28 -11.21 -7.72
N PRO A 94 -16.11 -11.17 -8.39
CA PRO A 94 -15.01 -10.32 -7.92
C PRO A 94 -15.30 -8.84 -8.17
N THR A 95 -14.86 -8.00 -7.24
CA THR A 95 -14.77 -6.56 -7.45
C THR A 95 -13.53 -6.22 -8.32
N GLU A 96 -13.42 -4.98 -8.78
CA GLU A 96 -12.19 -4.52 -9.45
C GLU A 96 -10.97 -4.60 -8.52
N GLY A 97 -11.18 -4.37 -7.22
CA GLY A 97 -10.13 -4.54 -6.20
C GLY A 97 -9.65 -5.98 -6.10
N ASP A 98 -10.57 -6.95 -6.02
CA ASP A 98 -10.22 -8.38 -5.97
C ASP A 98 -9.41 -8.81 -7.21
N ILE A 99 -9.78 -8.30 -8.39
CA ILE A 99 -9.05 -8.61 -9.65
C ILE A 99 -7.63 -8.04 -9.59
N LYS A 100 -7.48 -6.82 -9.10
CA LYS A 100 -6.18 -6.14 -8.98
C LYS A 100 -5.27 -6.85 -7.96
N ASP A 101 -5.82 -7.27 -6.82
CA ASP A 101 -5.09 -7.99 -5.79
C ASP A 101 -4.62 -9.36 -6.30
N ILE A 102 -5.49 -10.10 -7.00
CA ILE A 102 -5.13 -11.38 -7.62
C ILE A 102 -4.06 -11.18 -8.71
N HIS A 103 -4.18 -10.15 -9.55
CA HIS A 103 -3.19 -9.85 -10.58
C HIS A 103 -1.83 -9.53 -9.96
N THR A 104 -1.81 -8.73 -8.87
CA THR A 104 -0.59 -8.42 -8.11
C THR A 104 0.03 -9.68 -7.52
N ALA A 105 -0.78 -10.57 -6.97
CA ALA A 105 -0.32 -11.85 -6.42
C ALA A 105 0.24 -12.80 -7.50
N ILE A 106 -0.37 -12.84 -8.70
CA ILE A 106 0.16 -13.61 -9.85
C ILE A 106 1.55 -13.09 -10.23
N SER A 107 1.68 -11.76 -10.35
CA SER A 107 2.95 -11.10 -10.65
C SER A 107 4.01 -11.41 -9.59
N TYR A 108 3.63 -11.33 -8.31
CA TYR A 108 4.52 -11.65 -7.19
C TYR A 108 5.06 -13.09 -7.27
N VAL A 109 4.18 -14.08 -7.45
CA VAL A 109 4.58 -15.50 -7.53
C VAL A 109 5.54 -15.75 -8.68
N LYS A 110 5.27 -15.21 -9.89
CA LYS A 110 6.13 -15.35 -11.06
C LYS A 110 7.49 -14.68 -10.86
N ASN A 111 7.50 -13.44 -10.36
CA ASN A 111 8.71 -12.65 -10.17
C ASN A 111 9.60 -13.18 -9.01
N MET A 112 9.01 -13.71 -7.96
CA MET A 112 9.73 -14.38 -6.87
C MET A 112 10.11 -15.82 -7.20
N MET A 113 9.72 -16.33 -8.37
CA MET A 113 9.98 -17.69 -8.82
C MET A 113 9.46 -18.75 -7.83
N LEU A 114 8.29 -18.51 -7.23
CA LEU A 114 7.69 -19.47 -6.30
C LEU A 114 7.09 -20.65 -7.08
N LYS A 115 7.34 -21.86 -6.59
CA LYS A 115 6.70 -23.05 -7.16
C LYS A 115 5.28 -23.19 -6.60
N GLU A 116 4.34 -23.72 -7.40
CA GLU A 116 2.94 -23.90 -7.00
C GLU A 116 2.78 -24.68 -5.68
N ASP A 117 3.69 -25.58 -5.36
CA ASP A 117 3.67 -26.38 -4.13
C ASP A 117 4.34 -25.69 -2.94
N SER A 118 4.99 -24.54 -3.13
CA SER A 118 5.78 -23.84 -2.10
C SER A 118 5.02 -22.74 -1.38
N PHE A 119 3.77 -22.48 -1.69
CA PHE A 119 2.95 -21.46 -1.04
C PHE A 119 1.50 -21.91 -0.85
N THR A 120 0.83 -21.30 0.12
CA THR A 120 -0.61 -21.46 0.40
C THR A 120 -1.36 -20.15 0.08
N ASP A 121 -2.69 -20.19 0.11
CA ASP A 121 -3.52 -18.98 -0.01
C ASP A 121 -3.22 -17.97 1.10
N ASP A 122 -2.94 -18.45 2.32
CA ASP A 122 -2.64 -17.60 3.48
C ASP A 122 -1.28 -16.90 3.33
N ASP A 123 -0.26 -17.58 2.76
CA ASP A 123 1.05 -16.97 2.48
C ASP A 123 0.95 -15.82 1.48
N ILE A 124 -0.02 -15.87 0.57
CA ILE A 124 -0.27 -14.85 -0.45
C ILE A 124 -1.28 -13.80 0.03
N GLY A 125 -2.09 -14.13 1.04
CA GLY A 125 -3.13 -13.25 1.58
C GLY A 125 -4.37 -13.12 0.68
N VAL A 126 -4.56 -14.01 -0.30
CA VAL A 126 -5.70 -14.00 -1.23
C VAL A 126 -6.40 -15.35 -1.20
N LYS A 127 -7.63 -15.37 -0.70
CA LYS A 127 -8.44 -16.59 -0.60
C LYS A 127 -8.72 -17.21 -1.97
N GLY A 128 -8.50 -18.52 -2.11
CA GLY A 128 -8.72 -19.27 -3.36
C GLY A 128 -7.66 -19.01 -4.43
N PHE A 129 -6.60 -18.27 -4.11
CA PHE A 129 -5.56 -17.83 -5.05
C PHE A 129 -4.95 -19.00 -5.83
N LYS A 130 -4.55 -20.07 -5.16
CA LYS A 130 -3.87 -21.21 -5.80
C LYS A 130 -4.70 -21.82 -6.94
N LYS A 131 -6.02 -21.94 -6.76
CA LYS A 131 -6.93 -22.47 -7.80
C LYS A 131 -7.10 -21.48 -8.95
N ILE A 132 -7.20 -20.17 -8.63
CA ILE A 132 -7.33 -19.10 -9.62
C ILE A 132 -6.04 -18.96 -10.42
N TYR A 133 -4.87 -19.03 -9.77
CA TYR A 133 -3.54 -18.97 -10.39
C TYR A 133 -3.34 -20.11 -11.41
N LYS A 134 -3.70 -21.34 -11.01
CA LYS A 134 -3.67 -22.48 -11.92
C LYS A 134 -4.59 -22.27 -13.12
N TYR A 135 -5.84 -21.87 -12.88
CA TYR A 135 -6.81 -21.58 -13.94
C TYR A 135 -6.29 -20.51 -14.92
N TYR A 136 -5.71 -19.44 -14.39
CA TYR A 136 -5.14 -18.34 -15.16
C TYR A 136 -4.03 -18.84 -16.11
N ASN A 137 -3.05 -19.56 -15.57
CA ASN A 137 -1.95 -20.09 -16.36
C ASN A 137 -2.41 -21.10 -17.41
N ASP A 138 -3.36 -21.99 -17.08
CA ASP A 138 -3.91 -22.97 -18.01
C ASP A 138 -4.64 -22.27 -19.16
N LYS A 139 -5.41 -21.21 -18.88
CA LYS A 139 -6.10 -20.41 -19.89
C LYS A 139 -5.16 -19.63 -20.81
N LEU A 140 -4.09 -19.05 -20.27
CA LEU A 140 -3.07 -18.40 -21.09
C LEU A 140 -2.42 -19.43 -22.04
N ARG A 141 -2.07 -20.62 -21.56
CA ARG A 141 -1.49 -21.68 -22.39
C ARG A 141 -2.45 -22.17 -23.47
N GLU A 142 -3.72 -22.41 -23.11
CA GLU A 142 -4.77 -22.83 -24.05
C GLU A 142 -4.92 -21.84 -25.21
N LYS A 143 -4.87 -20.54 -24.90
CA LYS A 143 -5.00 -19.46 -25.89
C LYS A 143 -3.67 -19.07 -26.55
N ARG A 144 -2.58 -19.73 -26.24
CA ARG A 144 -1.21 -19.39 -26.68
C ARG A 144 -0.82 -17.94 -26.36
N LEU A 145 -1.22 -17.46 -25.18
CA LEU A 145 -0.93 -16.12 -24.67
C LEU A 145 0.14 -16.15 -23.58
N MET A 146 0.86 -15.06 -23.42
CA MET A 146 1.77 -14.80 -22.30
C MET A 146 1.57 -13.38 -21.79
N ASP A 147 1.68 -13.18 -20.48
CA ASP A 147 1.75 -11.85 -19.88
C ASP A 147 3.20 -11.32 -19.81
N TYR A 148 3.39 -10.10 -19.30
CA TYR A 148 4.73 -9.50 -19.17
C TYR A 148 5.65 -10.28 -18.21
N ASP A 149 5.09 -10.94 -17.19
CA ASP A 149 5.87 -11.73 -16.25
C ASP A 149 6.28 -13.07 -16.87
N ASP A 150 5.42 -13.67 -17.69
CA ASP A 150 5.74 -14.86 -18.48
C ASP A 150 6.90 -14.63 -19.45
N GLN A 151 7.05 -13.43 -20.00
CA GLN A 151 8.23 -13.10 -20.84
C GLN A 151 9.53 -13.33 -20.08
N MET A 152 9.59 -12.90 -18.80
CA MET A 152 10.78 -13.10 -17.97
C MET A 152 10.99 -14.58 -17.62
N VAL A 153 9.90 -15.31 -17.31
CA VAL A 153 9.93 -16.74 -17.00
C VAL A 153 10.42 -17.54 -18.22
N TYR A 154 9.92 -17.23 -19.42
CA TYR A 154 10.34 -17.89 -20.64
C TYR A 154 11.78 -17.54 -21.01
N ALA A 155 12.18 -16.28 -20.95
CA ALA A 155 13.55 -15.87 -21.20
C ALA A 155 14.53 -16.55 -20.23
N HIS A 156 14.24 -16.58 -18.95
CA HIS A 156 15.05 -17.30 -17.96
C HIS A 156 15.16 -18.79 -18.31
N THR A 157 14.04 -19.43 -18.62
CA THR A 157 14.00 -20.86 -19.00
C THR A 157 14.83 -21.13 -20.25
N ILE A 158 14.74 -20.26 -21.26
CA ILE A 158 15.52 -20.34 -22.51
C ILE A 158 17.02 -20.22 -22.20
N LEU A 159 17.42 -19.23 -21.42
CA LEU A 159 18.83 -19.02 -21.06
C LEU A 159 19.40 -20.21 -20.29
N VAL A 160 18.63 -20.86 -19.41
CA VAL A 160 19.05 -22.06 -18.68
C VAL A 160 19.15 -23.28 -19.60
N LYS A 161 18.15 -23.50 -20.47
CA LYS A 161 18.07 -24.72 -21.30
C LYS A 161 18.90 -24.67 -22.59
N TYR A 162 19.26 -23.49 -23.08
CA TYR A 162 19.94 -23.32 -24.36
C TYR A 162 21.27 -22.57 -24.21
N PRO A 163 22.39 -23.23 -23.87
CA PRO A 163 23.69 -22.61 -23.62
C PRO A 163 24.21 -21.76 -24.78
N ARG A 164 23.86 -22.11 -26.02
CA ARG A 164 24.25 -21.31 -27.21
C ARG A 164 23.61 -19.92 -27.21
N ILE A 165 22.35 -19.83 -26.77
CA ILE A 165 21.63 -18.54 -26.64
C ILE A 165 22.21 -17.74 -25.48
N LEU A 166 22.45 -18.37 -24.35
CA LEU A 166 23.12 -17.72 -23.21
C LEU A 166 24.48 -17.16 -23.63
N LYS A 167 25.31 -17.98 -24.28
CA LYS A 167 26.63 -17.56 -24.75
C LYS A 167 26.54 -16.36 -25.72
N PHE A 168 25.59 -16.36 -26.64
CA PHE A 168 25.40 -15.24 -27.58
C PHE A 168 25.20 -13.91 -26.83
N PHE A 169 24.33 -13.87 -25.83
CA PHE A 169 24.07 -12.66 -25.06
C PHE A 169 25.20 -12.31 -24.08
N SER A 170 25.87 -13.28 -23.47
CA SER A 170 27.02 -13.04 -22.60
C SER A 170 28.25 -12.53 -23.37
N ASP A 171 28.49 -13.01 -24.61
CA ASP A 171 29.57 -12.52 -25.48
C ASP A 171 29.26 -11.11 -25.99
N LYS A 172 27.99 -10.83 -26.27
CA LYS A 172 27.55 -9.49 -26.69
C LYS A 172 27.65 -8.47 -25.56
N PHE A 173 27.10 -8.78 -24.37
CA PHE A 173 27.05 -7.88 -23.24
C PHE A 173 28.10 -8.25 -22.20
N LYS A 174 29.33 -7.88 -22.45
CA LYS A 174 30.48 -8.18 -21.57
C LYS A 174 30.44 -7.39 -20.26
N TYR A 175 29.76 -6.26 -20.25
CA TYR A 175 29.63 -5.37 -19.10
C TYR A 175 28.15 -5.08 -18.85
N ILE A 176 27.66 -5.39 -17.67
CA ILE A 176 26.27 -5.14 -17.28
C ILE A 176 26.24 -4.13 -16.14
N CYS A 177 25.53 -3.04 -16.34
CA CYS A 177 25.23 -2.03 -15.33
C CYS A 177 23.75 -2.09 -14.98
N VAL A 178 23.41 -2.11 -13.69
CA VAL A 178 22.04 -2.14 -13.17
C VAL A 178 21.83 -0.92 -12.30
N ASP A 179 20.82 -0.12 -12.62
CA ASP A 179 20.39 1.02 -11.82
C ASP A 179 19.11 0.68 -11.05
N GLU A 180 18.91 1.33 -9.89
CA GLU A 180 17.80 1.05 -8.98
C GLU A 180 17.67 -0.47 -8.66
N ALA A 181 18.82 -1.11 -8.41
CA ALA A 181 18.87 -2.57 -8.26
C ALA A 181 17.99 -3.12 -7.13
N GLN A 182 17.65 -2.31 -6.11
CA GLN A 182 16.74 -2.67 -5.03
C GLN A 182 15.29 -2.89 -5.48
N ASP A 183 14.90 -2.36 -6.65
CA ASP A 183 13.55 -2.48 -7.20
C ASP A 183 13.42 -3.65 -8.19
N THR A 184 14.52 -4.29 -8.55
CA THR A 184 14.51 -5.44 -9.44
C THR A 184 14.05 -6.71 -8.73
N SER A 185 13.28 -7.55 -9.45
CA SER A 185 12.73 -8.79 -8.90
C SER A 185 13.75 -9.93 -8.89
N LYS A 186 13.43 -10.99 -8.14
CA LYS A 186 14.31 -12.16 -8.04
C LYS A 186 14.60 -12.81 -9.41
N ILE A 187 13.61 -12.94 -10.29
CA ILE A 187 13.81 -13.49 -11.63
C ILE A 187 14.72 -12.60 -12.48
N GLN A 188 14.58 -11.27 -12.34
CA GLN A 188 15.43 -10.32 -13.05
C GLN A 188 16.88 -10.44 -12.59
N HIS A 189 17.13 -10.54 -11.28
CA HIS A 189 18.48 -10.81 -10.76
C HIS A 189 19.03 -12.16 -11.24
N ARG A 190 18.20 -13.20 -11.36
CA ARG A 190 18.63 -14.50 -11.88
C ARG A 190 19.03 -14.42 -13.35
N ILE A 191 18.29 -13.68 -14.18
CA ILE A 191 18.64 -13.45 -15.58
C ILE A 191 19.98 -12.70 -15.70
N ILE A 192 20.18 -11.63 -14.91
CA ILE A 192 21.44 -10.87 -14.86
C ILE A 192 22.59 -11.79 -14.43
N LYS A 193 22.40 -12.60 -13.40
CA LYS A 193 23.42 -13.52 -12.90
C LYS A 193 23.84 -14.56 -13.94
N LEU A 194 22.89 -15.10 -14.72
CA LEU A 194 23.21 -16.02 -15.83
C LEU A 194 24.09 -15.33 -16.87
N LEU A 195 23.76 -14.11 -17.29
CA LEU A 195 24.49 -13.37 -18.29
C LEU A 195 25.89 -12.96 -17.85
N THR A 196 26.11 -12.73 -16.56
CA THR A 196 27.40 -12.30 -15.98
C THR A 196 28.25 -13.45 -15.48
N ALA A 197 27.73 -14.67 -15.44
CA ALA A 197 28.42 -15.83 -14.85
C ALA A 197 29.80 -16.12 -15.46
N GLN A 198 29.99 -15.86 -16.76
CA GLN A 198 31.24 -16.11 -17.46
C GLN A 198 32.25 -14.96 -17.37
N ASN A 199 31.77 -13.71 -17.38
CA ASN A 199 32.61 -12.51 -17.53
C ASN A 199 32.83 -11.75 -16.22
N GLY A 200 31.97 -11.95 -15.21
CA GLY A 200 32.06 -11.32 -13.87
C GLY A 200 31.95 -9.78 -13.85
N ASN A 201 31.72 -9.13 -15.01
CA ASN A 201 31.69 -7.67 -15.12
C ASN A 201 30.29 -7.13 -14.86
N ILE A 202 29.93 -7.03 -13.59
CA ILE A 202 28.68 -6.45 -13.15
C ILE A 202 28.93 -5.18 -12.31
N PHE A 203 28.07 -4.19 -12.46
CA PHE A 203 28.04 -2.99 -11.66
C PHE A 203 26.61 -2.67 -11.29
N MET A 204 26.26 -2.77 -10.00
CA MET A 204 24.94 -2.44 -9.50
C MET A 204 24.98 -1.13 -8.71
N VAL A 205 23.96 -0.30 -8.90
CA VAL A 205 23.70 0.88 -8.11
C VAL A 205 22.30 0.72 -7.51
N GLY A 206 22.17 0.98 -6.23
CA GLY A 206 20.90 0.88 -5.55
C GLY A 206 21.01 1.26 -4.08
N ASP A 207 19.86 1.42 -3.46
CA ASP A 207 19.73 1.73 -2.04
C ASP A 207 18.64 0.83 -1.44
N GLU A 208 19.02 -0.19 -0.71
CA GLU A 208 18.09 -1.14 -0.08
C GLU A 208 17.12 -0.45 0.90
N ASP A 209 17.53 0.69 1.48
CA ASP A 209 16.67 1.51 2.34
C ASP A 209 15.55 2.22 1.54
N GLN A 210 15.65 2.28 0.21
CA GLN A 210 14.62 2.81 -0.68
C GLN A 210 13.83 1.72 -1.43
N SER A 211 13.98 0.45 -1.04
CA SER A 211 13.16 -0.64 -1.59
C SER A 211 11.77 -0.60 -0.98
N ILE A 212 10.81 -0.12 -1.76
CA ILE A 212 9.40 0.05 -1.36
C ILE A 212 8.41 -0.65 -2.31
N TYR A 213 8.89 -1.50 -3.20
CA TYR A 213 8.08 -2.25 -4.15
C TYR A 213 8.06 -3.75 -3.87
N GLY A 214 8.16 -4.16 -2.58
CA GLY A 214 8.07 -5.55 -2.16
C GLY A 214 6.78 -6.23 -2.65
N PHE A 215 5.65 -5.50 -2.64
CA PHE A 215 4.37 -5.99 -3.20
C PHE A 215 4.41 -6.27 -4.72
N ARG A 216 5.43 -5.75 -5.43
CA ARG A 216 5.74 -6.06 -6.85
C ARG A 216 6.93 -7.02 -6.99
N ALA A 217 7.25 -7.75 -5.92
CA ALA A 217 8.35 -8.69 -5.87
C ALA A 217 9.76 -8.06 -6.01
N ALA A 218 9.94 -6.80 -5.60
CA ALA A 218 11.27 -6.23 -5.44
C ALA A 218 12.08 -7.11 -4.47
N TYR A 219 13.36 -7.32 -4.81
CA TYR A 219 14.24 -8.25 -4.10
C TYR A 219 15.53 -7.56 -3.63
N PRO A 220 15.45 -6.69 -2.58
CA PRO A 220 16.60 -5.94 -2.07
C PRO A 220 17.70 -6.82 -1.49
N GLU A 221 17.38 -8.08 -1.12
CA GLU A 221 18.36 -9.05 -0.63
C GLU A 221 19.48 -9.30 -1.64
N ALA A 222 19.23 -9.07 -2.93
CA ALA A 222 20.29 -9.17 -3.94
C ALA A 222 21.40 -8.14 -3.75
N LEU A 223 21.08 -6.94 -3.25
CA LEU A 223 22.08 -5.94 -2.87
C LEU A 223 22.76 -6.30 -1.56
N VAL A 224 22.00 -6.60 -0.53
CA VAL A 224 22.52 -6.95 0.81
C VAL A 224 23.46 -8.16 0.75
N ASN A 225 23.14 -9.14 -0.10
CA ASN A 225 23.96 -10.35 -0.26
C ASN A 225 24.91 -10.30 -1.48
N PHE A 226 25.14 -9.12 -2.08
CA PHE A 226 25.91 -8.98 -3.30
C PHE A 226 27.32 -9.62 -3.22
N GLU A 227 28.06 -9.38 -2.12
CA GLU A 227 29.39 -9.95 -1.92
C GLU A 227 29.38 -11.47 -1.75
N LYS A 228 28.27 -12.02 -1.21
CA LYS A 228 28.10 -13.49 -1.10
C LYS A 228 27.81 -14.14 -2.45
N GLU A 229 27.12 -13.41 -3.35
CA GLU A 229 26.70 -13.93 -4.65
C GLU A 229 27.78 -13.77 -5.74
N TYR A 230 28.60 -12.72 -5.65
CA TYR A 230 29.63 -12.39 -6.65
C TYR A 230 31.01 -12.41 -5.97
N LYS A 231 31.84 -13.40 -6.37
CA LYS A 231 33.23 -13.51 -5.87
C LYS A 231 34.03 -12.25 -6.24
N ASN A 232 34.80 -11.72 -5.29
CA ASN A 232 35.61 -10.51 -5.44
C ASN A 232 34.80 -9.22 -5.69
N ALA A 233 33.53 -9.20 -5.35
CA ALA A 233 32.73 -7.99 -5.37
C ALA A 233 33.32 -6.93 -4.40
N LYS A 234 33.12 -5.64 -4.76
CA LYS A 234 33.45 -4.51 -3.88
C LYS A 234 32.18 -3.69 -3.67
N VAL A 235 31.78 -3.51 -2.44
CA VAL A 235 30.70 -2.61 -2.05
C VAL A 235 31.29 -1.24 -1.71
N LEU A 236 30.75 -0.20 -2.33
CA LEU A 236 31.13 1.21 -2.08
C LEU A 236 29.90 1.93 -1.55
N LEU A 237 30.00 2.48 -0.36
CA LEU A 237 28.91 3.23 0.26
C LEU A 237 28.94 4.69 -0.18
N MET A 238 27.77 5.23 -0.56
CA MET A 238 27.58 6.65 -0.87
C MET A 238 26.80 7.29 0.29
N GLU A 239 27.52 7.85 1.25
CA GLU A 239 26.94 8.38 2.50
C GLU A 239 26.65 9.87 2.48
N LYS A 240 27.02 10.58 1.39
CA LYS A 240 26.79 12.03 1.26
C LYS A 240 25.45 12.32 0.59
N ASN A 241 24.56 12.98 1.32
CA ASN A 241 23.26 13.44 0.83
C ASN A 241 23.36 14.92 0.39
N TYR A 242 23.11 15.17 -0.89
CA TYR A 242 23.16 16.51 -1.50
C TYR A 242 21.78 17.17 -1.63
N ARG A 243 20.68 16.42 -1.36
CA ARG A 243 19.30 16.86 -1.54
C ARG A 243 18.77 17.60 -0.32
N SER A 244 18.79 16.92 0.79
CA SER A 244 18.06 17.34 1.99
C SER A 244 18.95 18.10 2.98
N SER A 245 18.31 18.96 3.74
CA SER A 245 18.95 19.71 4.83
C SER A 245 19.35 18.81 6.01
N GLN A 246 20.20 19.34 6.90
CA GLN A 246 20.84 18.56 7.97
C GLN A 246 19.86 17.87 8.91
N GLU A 247 18.80 18.58 9.36
CA GLU A 247 17.83 18.00 10.31
C GLU A 247 17.00 16.88 9.66
N ILE A 248 16.64 17.05 8.38
CA ILE A 248 15.90 16.02 7.64
C ILE A 248 16.74 14.74 7.49
N VAL A 249 18.01 14.89 7.06
CA VAL A 249 18.91 13.74 6.92
C VAL A 249 19.12 13.05 8.26
N LYS A 250 19.35 13.82 9.35
CA LYS A 250 19.52 13.27 10.69
C LYS A 250 18.33 12.45 11.14
N VAL A 251 17.11 12.98 10.96
CA VAL A 251 15.89 12.27 11.40
C VAL A 251 15.64 11.05 10.54
N ALA A 252 15.75 11.17 9.22
CA ALA A 252 15.52 10.06 8.30
C ALA A 252 16.53 8.92 8.52
N ASP A 253 17.83 9.25 8.64
CA ASP A 253 18.87 8.26 8.92
C ASP A 253 18.64 7.57 10.27
N GLY A 254 18.36 8.34 11.33
CA GLY A 254 18.11 7.75 12.65
C GLY A 254 16.88 6.84 12.71
N VAL A 255 15.88 7.08 11.88
CA VAL A 255 14.72 6.16 11.75
C VAL A 255 15.10 4.89 11.02
N ILE A 256 15.78 5.01 9.86
CA ILE A 256 16.10 3.84 9.04
C ILE A 256 17.16 2.93 9.65
N GLN A 257 18.03 3.45 10.53
CA GLN A 257 19.02 2.68 11.29
C GLN A 257 18.38 1.56 12.16
N LYS A 258 17.08 1.62 12.42
CA LYS A 258 16.35 0.58 13.18
C LYS A 258 16.06 -0.67 12.36
N ASN A 259 16.17 -0.62 11.03
CA ASN A 259 16.07 -1.79 10.17
C ASN A 259 17.35 -2.63 10.29
N LYS A 260 17.21 -3.95 10.21
CA LYS A 260 18.32 -4.91 10.38
C LYS A 260 18.90 -5.36 9.04
N ASP A 261 18.03 -5.61 8.05
CA ASP A 261 18.43 -6.13 6.74
C ASP A 261 18.88 -4.97 5.82
N ARG A 262 20.08 -4.42 6.12
CA ARG A 262 20.70 -3.30 5.39
C ARG A 262 22.21 -3.28 5.54
N HIS A 263 22.91 -2.59 4.63
CA HIS A 263 24.31 -2.27 4.83
C HIS A 263 24.47 -1.19 5.92
N PRO A 264 25.43 -1.33 6.81
CA PRO A 264 25.74 -0.29 7.79
C PRO A 264 26.30 0.94 7.06
N LYS A 265 25.50 2.01 6.99
CA LYS A 265 25.86 3.30 6.40
C LYS A 265 25.34 4.44 7.27
N ASN A 266 26.01 5.58 7.24
CA ASN A 266 25.69 6.76 8.04
C ASN A 266 25.54 7.98 7.11
N MET A 267 24.30 8.37 6.85
CA MET A 267 24.02 9.43 5.88
C MET A 267 24.37 10.81 6.44
N GLN A 268 25.15 11.58 5.66
CA GLN A 268 25.62 12.91 6.02
C GLN A 268 25.10 13.94 5.03
N ALA A 269 24.45 14.98 5.54
CA ALA A 269 24.02 16.10 4.70
C ALA A 269 25.25 16.94 4.26
N VAL A 270 25.33 17.21 2.97
CA VAL A 270 26.33 18.17 2.43
C VAL A 270 25.80 19.59 2.52
N SER A 271 24.51 19.79 2.50
CA SER A 271 23.88 21.10 2.64
C SER A 271 24.24 21.73 3.98
N LYS A 272 24.67 23.00 3.94
CA LYS A 272 24.88 23.82 5.15
C LYS A 272 23.56 24.32 5.75
N ASN A 273 22.45 24.20 5.05
CA ASN A 273 21.15 24.58 5.55
C ASN A 273 20.71 23.58 6.63
N LYS A 274 20.32 24.12 7.80
CA LYS A 274 19.84 23.32 8.92
C LYS A 274 18.51 22.62 8.57
N GLY A 275 17.64 23.34 7.88
CA GLY A 275 16.28 22.90 7.58
C GLY A 275 15.37 22.87 8.80
N ARG A 276 14.17 22.26 8.61
CA ARG A 276 13.18 22.13 9.69
C ARG A 276 12.47 20.80 9.61
N VAL A 277 12.29 20.17 10.76
CA VAL A 277 11.41 19.00 10.91
C VAL A 277 10.38 19.33 11.98
N ASN A 278 9.12 19.42 11.60
CA ASN A 278 8.01 19.81 12.46
C ASN A 278 7.04 18.64 12.67
N PHE A 279 6.53 18.51 13.89
CA PHE A 279 5.43 17.60 14.22
C PHE A 279 4.16 18.42 14.46
N ILE A 280 3.17 18.28 13.57
CA ILE A 280 1.92 19.03 13.62
C ILE A 280 0.87 18.18 14.33
N LYS A 281 0.55 18.55 15.57
CA LYS A 281 -0.48 17.88 16.37
C LYS A 281 -1.85 18.31 15.90
N THR A 282 -2.71 17.33 15.60
CA THR A 282 -4.11 17.55 15.23
C THR A 282 -5.03 16.65 16.01
N ALA A 283 -6.26 17.11 16.25
CA ALA A 283 -7.27 16.37 17.00
C ALA A 283 -7.92 15.23 16.18
N GLY A 284 -7.36 14.86 15.04
CA GLY A 284 -7.84 13.81 14.16
C GLY A 284 -7.78 14.18 12.69
N SER A 285 -8.23 13.29 11.82
CA SER A 285 -8.12 13.43 10.35
C SER A 285 -8.83 14.69 9.82
N ALA A 286 -9.99 15.06 10.37
CA ALA A 286 -10.69 16.28 9.94
C ALA A 286 -9.85 17.55 10.19
N ALA A 287 -9.19 17.65 11.35
CA ALA A 287 -8.31 18.78 11.66
C ALA A 287 -7.06 18.78 10.77
N GLN A 288 -6.52 17.60 10.43
CA GLN A 288 -5.43 17.46 9.46
C GLN A 288 -5.81 18.02 8.10
N TYR A 289 -6.98 17.66 7.56
CA TYR A 289 -7.44 18.17 6.27
C TYR A 289 -7.65 19.70 6.30
N MET A 290 -8.17 20.26 7.39
CA MET A 290 -8.33 21.71 7.53
C MET A 290 -7.00 22.44 7.60
N GLU A 291 -5.99 21.87 8.25
CA GLU A 291 -4.64 22.46 8.27
C GLU A 291 -3.97 22.39 6.89
N LEU A 292 -4.14 21.30 6.14
CA LEU A 292 -3.66 21.18 4.77
C LEU A 292 -4.39 22.13 3.82
N LEU A 293 -5.69 22.39 4.04
CA LEU A 293 -6.44 23.41 3.30
C LEU A 293 -5.87 24.82 3.53
N LYS A 294 -5.53 25.17 4.78
CA LYS A 294 -4.86 26.44 5.10
C LYS A 294 -3.49 26.51 4.44
N THR A 295 -2.73 25.42 4.49
CA THR A 295 -1.44 25.30 3.83
C THR A 295 -1.56 25.55 2.34
N ALA A 296 -2.55 24.93 1.67
CA ALA A 296 -2.79 25.11 0.24
C ALA A 296 -3.10 26.56 -0.14
N LYS A 297 -3.79 27.30 0.74
CA LYS A 297 -4.06 28.75 0.53
C LYS A 297 -2.81 29.62 0.67
N ASN A 298 -1.81 29.22 1.46
CA ASN A 298 -0.71 30.07 1.91
C ASN A 298 0.68 29.51 1.57
N HIS A 299 0.78 28.40 0.85
CA HIS A 299 2.07 27.79 0.55
C HIS A 299 2.96 28.71 -0.30
N LYS A 300 4.26 28.58 -0.10
CA LYS A 300 5.27 29.29 -0.89
C LYS A 300 6.18 28.27 -1.54
N GLY A 301 6.24 28.30 -2.86
CA GLY A 301 7.03 27.37 -3.64
C GLY A 301 6.49 25.92 -3.60
N GLU A 302 7.27 25.01 -4.12
CA GLU A 302 6.87 23.61 -4.34
C GLU A 302 6.61 22.89 -3.02
N THR A 303 5.37 22.55 -2.78
CA THR A 303 4.88 21.91 -1.56
C THR A 303 4.15 20.63 -1.89
N ALA A 304 4.60 19.50 -1.36
CA ALA A 304 3.96 18.19 -1.57
C ALA A 304 3.29 17.68 -0.29
N VAL A 305 2.08 17.17 -0.45
CA VAL A 305 1.38 16.37 0.56
C VAL A 305 1.52 14.91 0.16
N LEU A 306 2.23 14.12 0.98
CA LEU A 306 2.48 12.72 0.71
C LEU A 306 1.65 11.83 1.66
N PHE A 307 1.07 10.77 1.10
CA PHE A 307 0.21 9.82 1.79
C PHE A 307 0.46 8.39 1.35
N ARG A 308 0.02 7.43 2.18
CA ARG A 308 0.21 5.99 1.92
C ARG A 308 -0.71 5.45 0.83
N ASN A 309 -1.99 5.75 0.92
CA ASN A 309 -3.06 5.20 0.08
C ASN A 309 -3.72 6.29 -0.76
N ASN A 310 -4.08 6.00 -2.01
CA ASN A 310 -4.72 6.97 -2.92
C ASN A 310 -5.98 7.60 -2.32
N GLU A 311 -6.78 6.81 -1.64
CA GLU A 311 -8.02 7.27 -1.01
C GLU A 311 -7.84 8.29 0.11
N SER A 312 -6.66 8.34 0.75
CA SER A 312 -6.36 9.35 1.78
C SER A 312 -6.49 10.79 1.28
N ALA A 313 -6.26 11.01 -0.02
CA ALA A 313 -6.38 12.34 -0.62
C ALA A 313 -7.83 12.78 -0.86
N ILE A 314 -8.80 11.86 -0.94
CA ILE A 314 -10.18 12.16 -1.39
C ILE A 314 -10.85 13.25 -0.54
N PRO A 315 -10.81 13.23 0.81
CA PRO A 315 -11.41 14.31 1.60
C PRO A 315 -10.73 15.67 1.41
N LEU A 316 -9.40 15.67 1.19
CA LEU A 316 -8.66 16.89 0.91
C LEU A 316 -8.99 17.43 -0.50
N ILE A 317 -9.04 16.57 -1.51
CA ILE A 317 -9.48 16.92 -2.87
C ILE A 317 -10.88 17.54 -2.82
N ASN A 318 -11.79 16.95 -2.02
CA ASN A 318 -13.12 17.51 -1.84
C ASN A 318 -13.11 18.96 -1.32
N LEU A 319 -12.28 19.24 -0.33
CA LEU A 319 -12.14 20.58 0.24
C LEU A 319 -11.49 21.57 -0.73
N LEU A 320 -10.41 21.17 -1.41
CA LEU A 320 -9.70 22.01 -2.38
C LEU A 320 -10.61 22.40 -3.56
N GLU A 321 -11.37 21.44 -4.08
CA GLU A 321 -12.35 21.67 -5.15
C GLU A 321 -13.46 22.65 -4.72
N LYS A 322 -14.04 22.46 -3.53
CA LYS A 322 -15.07 23.38 -3.01
C LYS A 322 -14.56 24.81 -2.84
N GLU A 323 -13.33 24.95 -2.40
CA GLU A 323 -12.69 26.25 -2.20
C GLU A 323 -12.02 26.79 -3.49
N LYS A 324 -12.10 26.05 -4.60
CA LYS A 324 -11.50 26.39 -5.90
C LYS A 324 -9.99 26.65 -5.82
N ILE A 325 -9.30 25.91 -4.95
CA ILE A 325 -7.85 26.01 -4.80
C ILE A 325 -7.18 25.07 -5.79
N PRO A 326 -6.28 25.58 -6.65
CA PRO A 326 -5.58 24.73 -7.61
C PRO A 326 -4.58 23.79 -6.91
N PHE A 327 -4.48 22.56 -7.40
CA PHE A 327 -3.54 21.54 -6.92
C PHE A 327 -3.11 20.63 -8.07
N SER A 328 -1.97 19.96 -7.92
CA SER A 328 -1.52 18.92 -8.84
C SER A 328 -1.83 17.54 -8.26
N TYR A 329 -2.51 16.70 -9.05
CA TYR A 329 -2.82 15.30 -8.69
C TYR A 329 -2.74 14.41 -9.93
N ARG A 330 -1.86 13.42 -9.92
CA ARG A 330 -1.57 12.59 -11.11
C ARG A 330 -2.13 11.17 -11.02
N GLN A 331 -2.80 10.84 -9.93
CA GLN A 331 -3.33 9.51 -9.70
C GLN A 331 -4.68 9.36 -10.43
N THR A 332 -4.85 8.28 -11.17
CA THR A 332 -6.11 7.95 -11.87
C THR A 332 -6.79 6.71 -11.30
N ASP A 333 -6.36 6.25 -10.11
CA ASP A 333 -6.90 5.06 -9.47
C ASP A 333 -8.22 5.35 -8.75
N GLY A 334 -9.34 5.05 -9.41
CA GLY A 334 -10.68 5.16 -8.86
C GLY A 334 -11.15 3.94 -8.03
N ALA A 335 -10.25 3.06 -7.61
CA ALA A 335 -10.59 1.82 -6.90
C ALA A 335 -11.37 2.05 -5.59
N PHE A 336 -11.22 3.21 -4.95
CA PHE A 336 -12.02 3.56 -3.78
C PHE A 336 -13.52 3.55 -4.08
N PHE A 337 -13.95 4.12 -5.20
CA PHE A 337 -15.38 4.27 -5.55
C PHE A 337 -16.05 2.94 -5.92
N SER A 338 -15.29 1.98 -6.41
CA SER A 338 -15.76 0.61 -6.70
C SER A 338 -15.45 -0.38 -5.56
N ASN A 339 -14.88 0.10 -4.45
CA ASN A 339 -14.58 -0.76 -3.30
C ASN A 339 -15.86 -1.28 -2.65
N ARG A 340 -15.83 -2.55 -2.20
CA ARG A 340 -16.98 -3.23 -1.61
C ARG A 340 -17.60 -2.44 -0.44
N VAL A 341 -16.78 -1.90 0.47
CA VAL A 341 -17.27 -1.11 1.62
C VAL A 341 -18.03 0.14 1.15
N VAL A 342 -17.49 0.86 0.17
CA VAL A 342 -18.16 2.04 -0.39
C VAL A 342 -19.46 1.67 -1.10
N THR A 343 -19.42 0.63 -1.93
CA THR A 343 -20.60 0.14 -2.66
C THR A 343 -21.69 -0.35 -1.71
N ASP A 344 -21.32 -1.06 -0.64
CA ASP A 344 -22.27 -1.54 0.37
C ASP A 344 -22.99 -0.39 1.06
N ILE A 345 -22.27 0.63 1.50
CA ILE A 345 -22.87 1.83 2.12
C ILE A 345 -23.77 2.58 1.14
N LEU A 346 -23.34 2.75 -0.11
CA LEU A 346 -24.16 3.37 -1.14
C LEU A 346 -25.45 2.56 -1.41
N ASN A 347 -25.38 1.22 -1.38
CA ASN A 347 -26.55 0.36 -1.52
C ASN A 347 -27.50 0.48 -0.32
N VAL A 348 -26.97 0.58 0.92
CA VAL A 348 -27.81 0.86 2.10
C VAL A 348 -28.51 2.22 1.98
N ILE A 349 -27.82 3.26 1.50
CA ILE A 349 -28.40 4.57 1.26
C ILE A 349 -29.51 4.50 0.20
N LYS A 350 -29.25 3.84 -0.94
CA LYS A 350 -30.25 3.64 -2.01
C LYS A 350 -31.48 2.90 -1.50
N PHE A 351 -31.28 1.82 -0.75
CA PHE A 351 -32.36 1.07 -0.12
C PHE A 351 -33.14 1.96 0.86
N ALA A 352 -32.47 2.78 1.68
CA ALA A 352 -33.15 3.68 2.60
C ALA A 352 -33.99 4.75 1.88
N GLN A 353 -33.60 5.15 0.66
CA GLN A 353 -34.40 6.04 -0.20
C GLN A 353 -35.59 5.32 -0.87
N ASN A 354 -35.47 4.02 -1.14
CA ASN A 354 -36.54 3.18 -1.67
C ASN A 354 -36.65 1.85 -0.86
N PRO A 355 -37.27 1.89 0.33
CA PRO A 355 -37.28 0.74 1.24
C PRO A 355 -38.24 -0.39 0.83
N SER A 356 -38.80 -0.33 -0.36
CA SER A 356 -39.54 -1.41 -1.01
C SER A 356 -38.72 -2.20 -2.03
N ASP A 357 -37.45 -1.82 -2.26
CA ASP A 357 -36.56 -2.48 -3.20
C ASP A 357 -36.04 -3.82 -2.63
N THR A 358 -36.65 -4.91 -3.09
CA THR A 358 -36.35 -6.28 -2.62
C THR A 358 -34.97 -6.75 -3.08
N GLU A 359 -34.52 -6.35 -4.28
CA GLU A 359 -33.22 -6.73 -4.80
C GLU A 359 -32.08 -6.08 -3.97
N LEU A 360 -32.19 -4.80 -3.70
CA LEU A 360 -31.24 -4.08 -2.83
C LEU A 360 -31.24 -4.64 -1.41
N PHE A 361 -32.44 -4.96 -0.86
CA PHE A 361 -32.50 -5.57 0.47
C PHE A 361 -31.75 -6.89 0.53
N MET A 362 -31.95 -7.76 -0.47
CA MET A 362 -31.26 -9.06 -0.53
C MET A 362 -29.73 -8.91 -0.71
N GLN A 363 -29.25 -7.79 -1.22
CA GLN A 363 -27.81 -7.51 -1.30
C GLN A 363 -27.19 -6.98 0.01
N ILE A 364 -28.01 -6.40 0.90
CA ILE A 364 -27.50 -5.71 2.11
C ILE A 364 -27.87 -6.40 3.42
N TYR A 365 -29.00 -7.16 3.52
CA TYR A 365 -29.54 -7.66 4.78
C TYR A 365 -28.50 -8.45 5.61
N TYR A 366 -27.71 -9.31 4.99
CA TYR A 366 -26.73 -10.15 5.68
C TYR A 366 -25.50 -9.35 6.16
N LYS A 367 -25.27 -8.17 5.61
CA LYS A 367 -24.16 -7.26 5.99
C LYS A 367 -24.51 -6.41 7.22
N ILE A 368 -25.79 -6.23 7.48
CA ILE A 368 -26.35 -5.54 8.66
C ILE A 368 -27.11 -6.51 9.55
N ASN A 369 -26.79 -7.80 9.48
CA ASN A 369 -27.57 -8.89 10.08
C ASN A 369 -27.26 -9.10 11.57
N SER A 370 -26.23 -8.46 12.12
CA SER A 370 -25.97 -8.53 13.57
C SER A 370 -27.16 -8.01 14.38
N ILE A 371 -27.89 -7.04 13.84
CA ILE A 371 -29.10 -6.50 14.44
C ILE A 371 -30.37 -7.25 14.00
N LEU A 372 -30.52 -7.57 12.70
CA LEU A 372 -31.74 -8.19 12.17
C LEU A 372 -31.83 -9.69 12.47
N LYS A 373 -30.69 -10.39 12.46
CA LYS A 373 -30.59 -11.86 12.69
C LYS A 373 -31.56 -12.69 11.83
N LEU A 374 -31.73 -12.28 10.57
CA LEU A 374 -32.60 -12.94 9.61
C LEU A 374 -31.85 -14.09 8.93
N SER A 375 -32.53 -15.24 8.76
CA SER A 375 -32.09 -16.25 7.80
C SER A 375 -32.39 -15.78 6.37
N ARG A 376 -31.76 -16.40 5.38
CA ARG A 376 -32.05 -16.08 3.97
C ARG A 376 -33.52 -16.28 3.63
N ALA A 377 -34.11 -17.38 4.04
CA ALA A 377 -35.53 -17.67 3.81
C ALA A 377 -36.45 -16.64 4.49
N ALA A 378 -36.08 -16.14 5.68
CA ALA A 378 -36.84 -15.10 6.36
C ALA A 378 -36.72 -13.74 5.63
N ALA A 379 -35.56 -13.43 5.07
CA ALA A 379 -35.36 -12.22 4.28
C ALA A 379 -36.13 -12.27 2.95
N GLU A 380 -36.11 -13.42 2.25
CA GLU A 380 -36.91 -13.67 1.04
C GLU A 380 -38.42 -13.57 1.36
N GLY A 381 -38.88 -14.23 2.43
CA GLY A 381 -40.30 -14.14 2.84
C GLY A 381 -40.75 -12.74 3.20
N ALA A 382 -39.90 -11.92 3.83
CA ALA A 382 -40.21 -10.53 4.10
C ALA A 382 -40.30 -9.69 2.81
N CYS A 383 -39.49 -9.99 1.80
CA CYS A 383 -39.57 -9.35 0.46
C CYS A 383 -40.87 -9.73 -0.25
N ASP A 384 -41.27 -11.01 -0.22
CA ASP A 384 -42.50 -11.50 -0.85
C ASP A 384 -43.73 -10.84 -0.20
N GLU A 385 -43.78 -10.79 1.14
CA GLU A 385 -44.85 -10.14 1.89
C GLU A 385 -44.90 -8.63 1.59
N ALA A 386 -43.77 -7.95 1.51
CA ALA A 386 -43.70 -6.53 1.17
C ALA A 386 -44.30 -6.29 -0.23
N SER A 387 -43.92 -7.11 -1.21
CA SER A 387 -44.45 -7.05 -2.58
C SER A 387 -45.95 -7.31 -2.65
N ALA A 388 -46.43 -8.30 -1.90
CA ALA A 388 -47.85 -8.68 -1.89
C ALA A 388 -48.76 -7.66 -1.19
N THR A 389 -48.23 -7.00 -0.14
CA THR A 389 -49.02 -6.05 0.70
C THR A 389 -48.84 -4.59 0.32
N GLY A 390 -47.89 -4.25 -0.55
CA GLY A 390 -47.50 -2.86 -0.87
C GLY A 390 -46.84 -2.11 0.30
N ARG A 391 -46.45 -2.81 1.37
CA ARG A 391 -45.73 -2.24 2.51
C ARG A 391 -44.23 -2.21 2.23
N THR A 392 -43.53 -1.29 2.86
CA THR A 392 -42.06 -1.30 2.82
C THR A 392 -41.49 -2.46 3.65
N ILE A 393 -40.31 -2.97 3.30
CA ILE A 393 -39.68 -4.08 4.01
C ILE A 393 -39.50 -3.76 5.52
N PRO A 394 -39.04 -2.55 5.94
CA PRO A 394 -38.99 -2.21 7.37
C PRO A 394 -40.37 -2.29 8.07
N GLN A 395 -41.46 -1.94 7.38
CA GLN A 395 -42.82 -2.05 7.95
C GLN A 395 -43.22 -3.51 8.14
N VAL A 396 -42.92 -4.39 7.18
CA VAL A 396 -43.17 -5.83 7.28
C VAL A 396 -42.37 -6.44 8.43
N LEU A 397 -41.08 -6.14 8.52
CA LEU A 397 -40.21 -6.64 9.59
C LEU A 397 -40.66 -6.21 10.99
N CYS A 398 -41.26 -5.03 11.12
CA CYS A 398 -41.79 -4.54 12.41
C CYS A 398 -43.16 -5.12 12.75
N ALA A 399 -44.00 -5.37 11.75
CA ALA A 399 -45.39 -5.77 11.95
C ALA A 399 -45.56 -7.28 12.13
N ASN A 400 -44.80 -8.09 11.37
CA ASN A 400 -44.96 -9.55 11.37
C ASN A 400 -44.14 -10.18 12.51
N PRO A 401 -44.80 -10.92 13.45
CA PRO A 401 -44.13 -11.61 14.58
C PRO A 401 -43.02 -12.59 14.14
N LEU A 402 -43.12 -13.16 12.95
CA LEU A 402 -42.11 -14.11 12.40
C LEU A 402 -40.75 -13.45 12.21
N TYR A 403 -40.71 -12.15 11.91
CA TYR A 403 -39.48 -11.40 11.65
C TYR A 403 -39.13 -10.45 12.80
N ARG A 404 -40.11 -10.16 13.68
CA ARG A 404 -39.95 -9.18 14.74
C ARG A 404 -38.96 -9.65 15.81
N ARG A 405 -37.85 -8.96 15.92
CA ARG A 405 -36.81 -9.15 16.96
C ARG A 405 -36.81 -8.03 17.99
N GLY A 406 -38.00 -7.73 18.54
CA GLY A 406 -38.17 -6.72 19.60
C GLY A 406 -37.71 -5.31 19.18
N LYS A 407 -36.77 -4.74 19.95
CA LYS A 407 -36.26 -3.38 19.70
C LYS A 407 -35.41 -3.28 18.43
N ASP A 408 -34.80 -4.35 17.97
CA ASP A 408 -33.80 -4.35 16.91
C ASP A 408 -34.41 -3.98 15.54
N THR A 409 -35.58 -4.57 15.20
CA THR A 409 -36.30 -4.22 13.98
C THR A 409 -36.81 -2.79 13.98
N ALA A 410 -37.21 -2.27 15.15
CA ALA A 410 -37.62 -0.87 15.30
C ALA A 410 -36.44 0.12 15.12
N ILE A 411 -35.25 -0.24 15.61
CA ILE A 411 -34.02 0.53 15.40
C ILE A 411 -33.68 0.56 13.91
N PHE A 412 -33.70 -0.60 13.24
CA PHE A 412 -33.47 -0.67 11.80
C PHE A 412 -34.44 0.21 11.02
N ALA A 413 -35.76 0.06 11.26
CA ALA A 413 -36.79 0.86 10.60
C ALA A 413 -36.61 2.36 10.85
N ASN A 414 -36.23 2.78 12.06
CA ASN A 414 -35.98 4.17 12.41
C ASN A 414 -34.75 4.74 11.69
N VAL A 415 -33.64 3.99 11.61
CA VAL A 415 -32.44 4.44 10.87
C VAL A 415 -32.78 4.61 9.38
N ILE A 416 -33.40 3.60 8.76
CA ILE A 416 -33.78 3.64 7.34
C ILE A 416 -34.73 4.82 7.03
N LYS A 417 -35.77 5.02 7.85
CA LYS A 417 -36.74 6.11 7.66
C LYS A 417 -36.09 7.51 7.68
N ASN A 418 -35.03 7.67 8.46
CA ASN A 418 -34.41 8.98 8.70
C ASN A 418 -33.27 9.32 7.74
N VAL A 419 -33.10 8.61 6.62
CA VAL A 419 -31.98 8.83 5.66
C VAL A 419 -31.90 10.27 5.13
N ASN A 420 -33.04 10.92 4.90
CA ASN A 420 -33.10 12.27 4.36
C ASN A 420 -33.13 13.38 5.42
N THR A 421 -33.41 13.04 6.69
CA THR A 421 -33.49 14.00 7.79
C THR A 421 -32.20 14.11 8.59
N ARG A 422 -31.37 13.07 8.53
CA ARG A 422 -30.04 13.06 9.17
C ARG A 422 -28.98 13.63 8.25
N LYS A 423 -27.94 14.21 8.85
CA LYS A 423 -26.73 14.58 8.09
C LYS A 423 -26.07 13.32 7.52
N PRO A 424 -25.53 13.37 6.27
CA PRO A 424 -24.99 12.17 5.60
C PRO A 424 -23.95 11.42 6.44
N GLY A 425 -23.00 12.13 7.05
CA GLY A 425 -21.97 11.49 7.89
C GLY A 425 -22.55 10.81 9.14
N GLN A 426 -23.61 11.36 9.73
CA GLN A 426 -24.30 10.74 10.87
C GLN A 426 -25.03 9.46 10.46
N PHE A 427 -25.71 9.48 9.30
CA PHE A 427 -26.39 8.30 8.78
C PHE A 427 -25.40 7.15 8.52
N ILE A 428 -24.27 7.43 7.86
CA ILE A 428 -23.23 6.42 7.60
C ILE A 428 -22.64 5.87 8.91
N ALA A 429 -22.40 6.75 9.90
CA ALA A 429 -21.93 6.32 11.22
C ALA A 429 -22.95 5.42 11.95
N GLU A 430 -24.26 5.68 11.77
CA GLU A 430 -25.30 4.80 12.32
C GLU A 430 -25.38 3.45 11.58
N VAL A 431 -25.23 3.42 10.27
CA VAL A 431 -25.11 2.15 9.51
C VAL A 431 -23.94 1.34 10.04
N TYR A 432 -22.80 1.98 10.27
CA TYR A 432 -21.59 1.32 10.76
C TYR A 432 -21.74 0.82 12.21
N ASN A 433 -22.14 1.72 13.14
CA ASN A 433 -22.14 1.41 14.56
C ASN A 433 -23.43 0.75 15.04
N THR A 434 -24.60 1.16 14.50
CA THR A 434 -25.92 0.79 15.04
C THR A 434 -26.55 -0.34 14.26
N LEU A 435 -26.42 -0.36 12.92
CA LEU A 435 -26.96 -1.45 12.09
C LEU A 435 -26.03 -2.66 12.00
N GLY A 436 -24.83 -2.62 12.61
CA GLY A 436 -23.91 -3.73 12.72
C GLY A 436 -23.03 -3.97 11.50
N TYR A 437 -22.94 -3.00 10.58
CA TYR A 437 -22.04 -3.10 9.44
C TYR A 437 -20.56 -3.14 9.87
N GLY A 438 -20.21 -2.49 10.99
CA GLY A 438 -18.88 -2.55 11.60
C GLY A 438 -18.47 -3.96 11.99
N GLU A 439 -19.36 -4.73 12.62
CA GLU A 439 -19.12 -6.13 12.97
C GLU A 439 -18.94 -7.01 11.72
N TYR A 440 -19.75 -6.76 10.67
CA TYR A 440 -19.55 -7.42 9.38
C TYR A 440 -18.17 -7.14 8.80
N MET A 441 -17.71 -5.88 8.82
CA MET A 441 -16.38 -5.50 8.34
C MET A 441 -15.27 -6.18 9.13
N GLU A 442 -15.39 -6.27 10.46
CA GLU A 442 -14.41 -6.96 11.32
C GLU A 442 -14.33 -8.45 10.97
N ASN A 443 -15.47 -9.12 10.81
CA ASN A 443 -15.55 -10.53 10.42
C ASN A 443 -14.95 -10.81 9.04
N MET A 444 -15.06 -9.84 8.13
CA MET A 444 -14.51 -9.91 6.77
C MET A 444 -13.08 -9.36 6.67
N HIS A 445 -12.51 -8.89 7.77
CA HIS A 445 -11.19 -8.27 7.85
C HIS A 445 -11.03 -7.03 6.95
N TYR A 446 -12.11 -6.29 6.73
CA TYR A 446 -12.06 -5.05 5.95
C TYR A 446 -11.50 -3.90 6.81
N PRO A 447 -10.54 -3.11 6.29
CA PRO A 447 -9.97 -2.01 7.04
C PRO A 447 -10.98 -0.86 7.24
N ALA A 448 -11.04 -0.33 8.47
CA ALA A 448 -11.93 0.78 8.82
C ALA A 448 -11.59 2.10 8.11
N GLN A 449 -10.40 2.22 7.50
CA GLN A 449 -9.98 3.44 6.81
C GLN A 449 -10.99 3.89 5.75
N LYS A 450 -11.54 2.95 4.97
CA LYS A 450 -12.46 3.28 3.86
C LYS A 450 -13.76 3.89 4.34
N ILE A 451 -14.33 3.38 5.43
CA ILE A 451 -15.54 3.95 6.02
C ILE A 451 -15.26 5.32 6.65
N ASN A 452 -14.09 5.51 7.27
CA ASN A 452 -13.69 6.80 7.84
C ASN A 452 -13.53 7.89 6.76
N ILE A 453 -12.96 7.53 5.61
CA ILE A 453 -12.87 8.44 4.45
C ILE A 453 -14.27 8.80 3.94
N LEU A 454 -15.15 7.81 3.81
CA LEU A 454 -16.53 8.02 3.36
C LEU A 454 -17.29 8.95 4.32
N ILE A 455 -17.18 8.73 5.63
CA ILE A 455 -17.75 9.60 6.66
C ILE A 455 -17.15 11.02 6.57
N SER A 456 -15.85 11.12 6.34
CA SER A 456 -15.16 12.42 6.22
C SER A 456 -15.69 13.23 5.02
N VAL A 457 -15.91 12.60 3.87
CA VAL A 457 -16.54 13.26 2.70
C VAL A 457 -17.99 13.59 3.00
N ALA A 458 -18.75 12.67 3.58
CA ALA A 458 -20.16 12.84 3.87
C ALA A 458 -20.45 13.96 4.88
N THR A 459 -19.56 14.16 5.88
CA THR A 459 -19.70 15.26 6.87
C THR A 459 -19.50 16.64 6.26
N GLN A 460 -18.88 16.73 5.08
CA GLN A 460 -18.69 17.99 4.36
C GLN A 460 -19.93 18.39 3.52
N GLU A 461 -20.95 17.52 3.44
CA GLU A 461 -22.17 17.73 2.67
C GLU A 461 -23.39 18.01 3.57
N LYS A 462 -24.32 18.81 3.06
CA LYS A 462 -25.50 19.23 3.83
C LYS A 462 -26.61 18.20 3.79
N THR A 463 -26.86 17.64 2.62
CA THR A 463 -27.95 16.67 2.39
C THR A 463 -27.44 15.36 1.81
N MET A 464 -28.21 14.29 1.94
CA MET A 464 -27.87 12.98 1.36
C MET A 464 -27.79 13.06 -0.18
N ARG A 465 -28.62 13.88 -0.81
CA ARG A 465 -28.57 14.13 -2.25
C ARG A 465 -27.25 14.79 -2.66
N ASP A 466 -26.80 15.81 -1.91
CA ASP A 466 -25.53 16.49 -2.19
C ASP A 466 -24.36 15.52 -2.06
N PHE A 467 -24.40 14.67 -1.04
CA PHE A 467 -23.38 13.64 -0.84
C PHE A 467 -23.30 12.66 -2.02
N LEU A 468 -24.43 12.12 -2.48
CA LEU A 468 -24.45 11.19 -3.61
C LEU A 468 -23.95 11.83 -4.90
N LEU A 469 -24.38 13.06 -5.19
CA LEU A 469 -23.89 13.82 -6.35
C LEU A 469 -22.39 14.11 -6.23
N ARG A 470 -21.92 14.40 -5.01
CA ARG A 470 -20.51 14.66 -4.75
C ARG A 470 -19.65 13.44 -4.93
N MET A 471 -20.12 12.26 -4.54
CA MET A 471 -19.40 10.99 -4.78
C MET A 471 -19.18 10.75 -6.27
N ILE A 472 -20.18 10.99 -7.11
CA ILE A 472 -20.06 10.87 -8.57
C ILE A 472 -19.04 11.89 -9.11
N ALA A 473 -19.12 13.14 -8.66
CA ALA A 473 -18.19 14.19 -9.09
C ALA A 473 -16.75 13.88 -8.67
N LEU A 474 -16.53 13.38 -7.45
CA LEU A 474 -15.20 13.00 -6.97
C LEU A 474 -14.63 11.80 -7.75
N GLU A 475 -15.45 10.83 -8.11
CA GLU A 475 -15.03 9.72 -8.96
C GLU A 475 -14.57 10.22 -10.33
N ASP A 476 -15.32 11.14 -10.97
CA ASP A 476 -14.92 11.75 -12.23
C ASP A 476 -13.61 12.53 -12.10
N ILE A 477 -13.46 13.32 -11.05
CA ILE A 477 -12.23 14.07 -10.76
C ILE A 477 -11.03 13.14 -10.65
N VAL A 478 -11.15 12.07 -9.87
CA VAL A 478 -10.05 11.14 -9.63
C VAL A 478 -9.70 10.30 -10.87
N ARG A 479 -10.71 9.86 -11.65
CA ARG A 479 -10.47 9.00 -12.83
C ARG A 479 -10.02 9.77 -14.07
N ASN A 480 -10.61 10.93 -14.33
CA ASN A 480 -10.57 11.56 -15.65
C ASN A 480 -9.81 12.89 -15.67
N ARG A 481 -9.63 13.55 -14.53
CA ARG A 481 -8.99 14.86 -14.51
C ARG A 481 -7.53 14.73 -14.08
N GLN A 482 -6.65 15.20 -14.94
CA GLN A 482 -5.25 15.41 -14.59
C GLN A 482 -5.05 16.86 -14.16
N TYR A 483 -4.83 17.06 -12.87
CA TYR A 483 -4.48 18.38 -12.32
C TYR A 483 -2.97 18.53 -12.37
N ASN A 484 -2.48 19.36 -13.29
CA ASN A 484 -1.07 19.63 -13.51
C ASN A 484 -0.78 21.14 -13.47
N GLY A 485 0.42 21.50 -13.11
CA GLY A 485 0.93 22.86 -13.28
C GLY A 485 0.77 23.79 -12.07
N THR A 486 0.59 23.24 -10.87
CA THR A 486 0.64 24.01 -9.64
C THR A 486 1.76 23.49 -8.73
N ASP A 487 2.21 24.37 -7.84
CA ASP A 487 3.26 24.07 -6.86
C ASP A 487 2.72 23.33 -5.61
N PHE A 488 1.38 23.14 -5.50
CA PHE A 488 0.77 22.35 -4.44
C PHE A 488 0.40 20.96 -4.96
N ILE A 489 1.12 19.95 -4.50
CA ILE A 489 1.14 18.61 -5.10
C ILE A 489 0.60 17.58 -4.11
N LEU A 490 -0.38 16.79 -4.55
CA LEU A 490 -0.88 15.62 -3.83
C LEU A 490 -0.32 14.34 -4.47
N SER A 491 0.37 13.50 -3.69
CA SER A 491 0.99 12.28 -4.23
C SER A 491 1.06 11.17 -3.18
N THR A 492 0.98 9.92 -3.63
CA THR A 492 1.40 8.82 -2.75
C THR A 492 2.92 8.83 -2.56
N VAL A 493 3.38 8.28 -1.45
CA VAL A 493 4.83 8.09 -1.21
C VAL A 493 5.46 7.28 -2.35
N HIS A 494 4.80 6.23 -2.83
CA HIS A 494 5.29 5.42 -3.94
C HIS A 494 5.48 6.21 -5.24
N SER A 495 4.52 7.05 -5.58
CA SER A 495 4.58 7.87 -6.80
C SER A 495 5.55 9.06 -6.68
N SER A 496 5.93 9.43 -5.47
CA SER A 496 6.92 10.47 -5.19
C SER A 496 8.37 9.96 -5.23
N LYS A 497 8.57 8.64 -5.36
CA LYS A 497 9.93 8.06 -5.47
C LYS A 497 10.63 8.64 -6.69
N GLY A 498 11.89 9.05 -6.51
CA GLY A 498 12.68 9.74 -7.54
C GLY A 498 12.42 11.25 -7.65
N LEU A 499 11.32 11.75 -7.08
CA LEU A 499 11.01 13.18 -7.03
C LEU A 499 11.52 13.82 -5.74
N GLU A 500 11.52 15.16 -5.70
CA GLU A 500 11.99 15.94 -4.55
C GLU A 500 11.29 17.30 -4.51
N TYR A 501 10.97 17.78 -3.30
CA TYR A 501 10.16 18.98 -3.09
C TYR A 501 10.79 19.89 -2.05
N GLU A 502 10.55 21.21 -2.14
CA GLU A 502 11.06 22.17 -1.16
C GLU A 502 10.48 21.88 0.23
N THR A 503 9.16 21.72 0.30
CA THR A 503 8.40 21.42 1.53
C THR A 503 7.57 20.16 1.36
N VAL A 504 7.60 19.29 2.35
CA VAL A 504 6.80 18.05 2.36
C VAL A 504 5.94 17.98 3.62
N TYR A 505 4.68 17.64 3.43
CA TYR A 505 3.73 17.28 4.47
C TYR A 505 3.45 15.79 4.41
N LEU A 506 3.68 15.06 5.50
CA LEU A 506 3.33 13.63 5.61
C LEU A 506 2.02 13.50 6.38
N MET A 507 0.98 13.06 5.69
CA MET A 507 -0.32 12.86 6.30
C MET A 507 -0.60 11.39 6.61
N ASP A 508 -1.54 11.14 7.53
CA ASP A 508 -1.97 9.80 7.95
C ASP A 508 -0.84 8.92 8.51
N ILE A 509 0.16 9.54 9.18
CA ILE A 509 1.20 8.79 9.88
C ILE A 509 0.63 8.29 11.19
N GLN A 510 -0.01 7.12 11.12
CA GLN A 510 -0.62 6.45 12.27
C GLN A 510 -0.62 4.94 12.07
N ASP A 511 -0.58 4.20 13.19
CA ASP A 511 -0.64 2.74 13.17
C ASP A 511 -1.94 2.26 12.51
N GLY A 512 -1.81 1.30 11.58
CA GLY A 512 -2.89 0.81 10.74
C GLY A 512 -3.00 1.50 9.37
N ILE A 513 -2.27 2.62 9.14
CA ILE A 513 -2.17 3.26 7.82
C ILE A 513 -0.69 3.33 7.39
N LEU A 514 0.16 4.04 8.12
CA LEU A 514 1.61 4.04 7.95
C LEU A 514 2.27 4.10 9.34
N PRO A 515 2.75 2.98 9.87
CA PRO A 515 2.77 1.63 9.28
C PRO A 515 1.38 0.97 9.16
N SER A 516 1.18 0.20 8.09
CA SER A 516 -0.05 -0.58 7.85
C SER A 516 -0.10 -1.87 8.66
N VAL A 517 1.03 -2.35 9.12
CA VAL A 517 1.22 -3.59 9.87
C VAL A 517 1.90 -3.33 11.21
N ASN A 518 1.70 -4.28 12.10
CA ASN A 518 2.32 -4.29 13.39
C ASN A 518 3.68 -5.03 13.31
N MET A 519 4.72 -4.49 13.96
CA MET A 519 6.07 -5.07 13.98
C MET A 519 6.12 -6.51 14.49
N PHE A 520 5.16 -6.91 15.35
CA PHE A 520 5.13 -8.25 15.94
C PHE A 520 4.37 -9.25 15.11
N ASP A 521 3.45 -8.79 14.28
CA ASP A 521 2.70 -9.64 13.37
C ASP A 521 3.59 -10.00 12.16
N ASP A 522 4.28 -9.01 11.60
CA ASP A 522 5.24 -9.19 10.50
C ASP A 522 6.41 -8.21 10.59
N PRO A 523 7.54 -8.59 11.21
CA PRO A 523 8.71 -7.74 11.35
C PRO A 523 9.32 -7.30 10.00
N LYS A 524 9.28 -8.16 8.97
CA LYS A 524 9.86 -7.84 7.65
C LYS A 524 9.02 -6.79 6.93
N LEU A 525 7.71 -6.98 6.94
CA LEU A 525 6.78 -6.03 6.33
C LEU A 525 6.80 -4.69 7.09
N TYR A 526 6.97 -4.71 8.43
CA TYR A 526 7.15 -3.49 9.20
C TYR A 526 8.45 -2.75 8.84
N GLU A 527 9.54 -3.46 8.56
CA GLU A 527 10.77 -2.84 8.04
C GLU A 527 10.57 -2.25 6.64
N GLU A 528 9.75 -2.86 5.80
CA GLU A 528 9.37 -2.29 4.50
C GLU A 528 8.55 -1.00 4.65
N GLU A 529 7.58 -0.97 5.56
CA GLU A 529 6.82 0.24 5.89
C GLU A 529 7.73 1.35 6.45
N ARG A 530 8.78 0.99 7.22
CA ARG A 530 9.78 1.98 7.67
C ARG A 530 10.63 2.50 6.51
N ARG A 531 10.98 1.68 5.52
CA ARG A 531 11.60 2.15 4.27
C ARG A 531 10.69 3.12 3.54
N LEU A 532 9.39 2.84 3.49
CA LEU A 532 8.42 3.75 2.89
C LEU A 532 8.38 5.10 3.61
N PHE A 533 8.37 5.10 4.93
CA PHE A 533 8.43 6.32 5.73
C PHE A 533 9.76 7.08 5.53
N TYR A 534 10.88 6.36 5.46
CA TYR A 534 12.19 6.92 5.13
C TYR A 534 12.19 7.59 3.74
N VAL A 535 11.66 6.91 2.72
CA VAL A 535 11.52 7.50 1.38
C VAL A 535 10.67 8.77 1.43
N ALA A 536 9.54 8.75 2.15
CA ALA A 536 8.68 9.92 2.28
C ALA A 536 9.41 11.11 2.90
N MET A 537 10.15 10.91 3.99
CA MET A 537 10.94 11.97 4.64
C MET A 537 12.02 12.54 3.71
N THR A 538 12.71 11.67 2.98
CA THR A 538 13.82 12.07 2.08
C THR A 538 13.37 12.71 0.78
N ARG A 539 12.06 12.92 0.58
CA ARG A 539 11.56 13.75 -0.54
C ARG A 539 11.68 15.24 -0.24
N ALA A 540 11.81 15.62 1.02
CA ALA A 540 11.93 17.01 1.44
C ALA A 540 13.35 17.54 1.26
N LYS A 541 13.48 18.75 0.71
CA LYS A 541 14.75 19.50 0.61
C LYS A 541 15.00 20.37 1.85
N LYS A 542 14.02 21.19 2.23
CA LYS A 542 14.18 22.25 3.23
C LYS A 542 13.31 22.04 4.46
N GLU A 543 12.06 21.63 4.27
CA GLU A 543 11.10 21.53 5.36
C GLU A 543 10.30 20.24 5.28
N LEU A 544 10.20 19.55 6.41
CA LEU A 544 9.45 18.32 6.59
C LEU A 544 8.44 18.50 7.72
N ASN A 545 7.16 18.34 7.41
CA ASN A 545 6.05 18.47 8.33
C ASN A 545 5.37 17.11 8.48
N ILE A 546 5.35 16.54 9.68
CA ILE A 546 4.75 15.22 9.96
C ILE A 546 3.51 15.44 10.82
N PHE A 547 2.35 15.01 10.33
CA PHE A 547 1.12 15.06 11.13
C PHE A 547 1.12 14.01 12.22
N ASP A 548 0.84 14.46 13.45
CA ASP A 548 0.66 13.64 14.65
C ASP A 548 -0.82 13.65 15.02
N LEU A 549 -1.53 12.61 14.61
CA LEU A 549 -2.97 12.44 14.85
C LEU A 549 -3.21 11.93 16.27
N ASN A 550 -3.38 12.82 17.19
CA ASN A 550 -3.39 12.58 18.64
C ASN A 550 -4.69 11.93 19.16
N GLN A 551 -5.12 10.82 18.57
CA GLN A 551 -6.33 10.11 19.07
C GLN A 551 -6.05 9.14 20.23
N SER A 552 -4.77 8.79 20.50
CA SER A 552 -4.44 7.82 21.56
C SER A 552 -2.94 7.68 21.85
N GLY A 553 -2.18 8.74 21.70
CA GLY A 553 -0.73 8.73 21.74
C GLY A 553 -0.14 8.93 20.33
N ARG A 554 1.17 9.18 20.27
CA ARG A 554 1.86 9.30 18.98
C ARG A 554 1.89 7.96 18.26
N ALA A 555 1.79 7.98 16.93
CA ALA A 555 2.05 6.83 16.09
C ALA A 555 3.49 6.32 16.22
N SER A 556 3.72 5.04 16.01
CA SER A 556 5.04 4.39 16.15
C SER A 556 6.12 5.15 15.38
N PHE A 557 5.88 5.48 14.10
CA PHE A 557 6.87 6.16 13.27
C PHE A 557 7.05 7.63 13.65
N THR A 558 6.00 8.31 14.11
CA THR A 558 6.12 9.67 14.63
C THR A 558 6.96 9.69 15.93
N LEU A 559 6.80 8.69 16.80
CA LEU A 559 7.62 8.52 17.99
C LEU A 559 9.10 8.26 17.64
N GLU A 560 9.35 7.38 16.67
CA GLU A 560 10.69 7.08 16.21
C GLU A 560 11.41 8.34 15.70
N ALA A 561 10.74 9.12 14.85
CA ALA A 561 11.30 10.35 14.29
C ALA A 561 11.51 11.43 15.36
N ALA A 562 10.57 11.62 16.27
CA ALA A 562 10.67 12.58 17.36
C ALA A 562 11.78 12.21 18.35
N GLY A 563 11.99 10.92 18.64
CA GLY A 563 13.07 10.42 19.48
C GLY A 563 14.45 10.78 18.93
N VAL A 564 14.64 10.62 17.62
CA VAL A 564 15.88 11.00 16.93
C VAL A 564 16.14 12.51 17.02
N LEU A 565 15.11 13.34 16.81
CA LEU A 565 15.23 14.79 16.82
C LEU A 565 15.61 15.33 18.22
N THR A 566 14.96 14.80 19.25
CA THR A 566 15.15 15.29 20.63
C THR A 566 16.40 14.75 21.32
N GLY A 567 17.07 13.76 20.74
CA GLY A 567 18.20 13.06 21.38
C GLY A 567 17.80 12.28 22.64
N LYS A 568 16.52 12.30 22.99
CA LYS A 568 15.95 11.47 24.03
C LYS A 568 15.58 10.13 23.38
N GLY A 569 16.55 9.22 23.32
CA GLY A 569 16.19 7.81 23.32
C GLY A 569 15.15 7.66 24.42
N GLU A 570 13.99 7.06 24.13
CA GLU A 570 13.00 6.81 25.18
C GLU A 570 13.70 6.16 26.37
N THR A 571 13.90 6.91 27.44
CA THR A 571 14.12 6.33 28.75
C THR A 571 12.83 5.61 29.08
N VAL A 572 12.77 4.33 28.68
CA VAL A 572 11.77 3.39 29.19
C VAL A 572 11.94 3.43 30.70
N THR A 573 11.14 4.27 31.35
CA THR A 573 11.13 4.25 32.81
C THR A 573 10.69 2.84 33.23
N LYS A 574 11.55 2.19 34.00
CA LYS A 574 11.51 0.78 34.43
C LYS A 574 10.33 0.42 35.35
N ASN A 575 9.13 0.89 35.11
CA ASN A 575 7.99 0.42 35.88
C ASN A 575 7.24 -0.68 35.09
N ILE A 576 7.87 -1.85 35.03
CA ILE A 576 7.19 -3.07 34.57
C ILE A 576 6.07 -3.37 35.60
N PRO A 577 4.80 -3.56 35.15
CA PRO A 577 3.73 -3.94 36.03
C PRO A 577 4.09 -5.20 36.83
N LYS A 578 3.81 -5.18 38.11
CA LYS A 578 4.03 -6.31 38.99
C LYS A 578 2.84 -7.29 38.91
N VAL A 579 3.09 -8.50 39.35
CA VAL A 579 2.01 -9.48 39.52
C VAL A 579 0.92 -8.86 40.43
N TYR A 580 -0.33 -9.00 40.01
CA TYR A 580 -1.55 -8.40 40.51
C TYR A 580 -1.84 -6.96 40.13
N ASP A 581 -0.95 -6.29 39.35
CA ASP A 581 -1.29 -4.97 38.80
C ASP A 581 -2.42 -5.10 37.78
N ARG A 582 -3.37 -4.17 37.83
CA ARG A 582 -4.44 -4.04 36.85
C ARG A 582 -3.91 -3.22 35.65
N ILE A 583 -4.07 -3.78 34.46
CA ILE A 583 -3.79 -3.09 33.21
C ILE A 583 -5.03 -3.06 32.33
N ASN A 584 -5.10 -2.09 31.45
CA ASN A 584 -6.15 -2.02 30.43
C ASN A 584 -5.50 -2.06 29.05
N HIS A 585 -5.73 -3.15 28.33
CA HIS A 585 -5.19 -3.36 26.99
C HIS A 585 -6.21 -2.91 25.94
N ARG A 586 -5.81 -2.11 24.97
CA ARG A 586 -6.71 -1.55 23.95
C ARG A 586 -7.58 -2.58 23.23
N GLN A 587 -7.01 -3.72 22.91
CA GLN A 587 -7.71 -4.77 22.14
C GLN A 587 -8.41 -5.80 23.02
N PHE A 588 -7.86 -6.06 24.22
CA PHE A 588 -8.36 -7.15 25.10
C PHE A 588 -9.07 -6.64 26.34
N GLY A 589 -9.17 -5.32 26.52
CA GLY A 589 -9.83 -4.71 27.67
C GLY A 589 -9.01 -4.78 28.97
N ALA A 590 -9.71 -4.71 30.10
CA ALA A 590 -9.10 -4.76 31.43
C ALA A 590 -8.64 -6.18 31.78
N GLY A 591 -7.51 -6.28 32.46
CA GLY A 591 -6.96 -7.56 32.92
C GLY A 591 -5.97 -7.38 34.07
N THR A 592 -5.64 -8.48 34.73
CA THR A 592 -4.69 -8.54 35.83
C THR A 592 -3.41 -9.24 35.39
N VAL A 593 -2.25 -8.69 35.73
CA VAL A 593 -0.95 -9.34 35.53
C VAL A 593 -0.84 -10.52 36.48
N ILE A 594 -0.73 -11.73 35.94
CA ILE A 594 -0.63 -12.97 36.71
C ILE A 594 0.79 -13.52 36.78
N ALA A 595 1.68 -13.08 35.88
CA ALA A 595 3.11 -13.39 35.93
C ALA A 595 3.92 -12.25 35.30
N ALA A 596 5.10 -11.98 35.81
CA ALA A 596 6.07 -11.03 35.25
C ALA A 596 7.46 -11.66 35.30
N ASP A 597 8.14 -11.72 34.13
CA ASP A 597 9.46 -12.30 33.97
C ASP A 597 10.28 -11.43 33.00
N GLY A 598 11.23 -10.68 33.55
CA GLY A 598 12.01 -9.72 32.78
C GLY A 598 11.12 -8.67 32.13
N ASP A 599 11.17 -8.57 30.80
CA ASP A 599 10.33 -7.66 30.01
C ASP A 599 8.96 -8.26 29.65
N PHE A 600 8.69 -9.51 30.04
CA PHE A 600 7.45 -10.19 29.70
C PHE A 600 6.46 -10.17 30.86
N ILE A 601 5.21 -9.84 30.56
CA ILE A 601 4.08 -9.95 31.49
C ILE A 601 3.03 -10.90 30.91
N THR A 602 2.44 -11.72 31.78
CA THR A 602 1.29 -12.55 31.41
C THR A 602 0.06 -11.94 32.07
N VAL A 603 -0.94 -11.66 31.26
CA VAL A 603 -2.16 -10.97 31.68
C VAL A 603 -3.36 -11.90 31.53
N SER A 604 -4.14 -12.03 32.58
CA SER A 604 -5.47 -12.62 32.56
C SER A 604 -6.50 -11.52 32.40
N PHE A 605 -7.18 -11.49 31.27
CA PHE A 605 -8.20 -10.50 30.94
C PHE A 605 -9.56 -10.88 31.52
N ASP A 606 -10.36 -9.87 31.87
CA ASP A 606 -11.69 -10.06 32.44
C ASP A 606 -12.64 -10.84 31.51
N GLY A 607 -12.37 -10.83 30.19
CA GLY A 607 -13.04 -11.66 29.19
C GLY A 607 -12.58 -13.13 29.12
N GLY A 608 -11.85 -13.63 30.13
CA GLY A 608 -11.46 -15.05 30.27
C GLY A 608 -10.28 -15.50 29.40
N ARG A 609 -9.56 -14.58 28.77
CA ARG A 609 -8.37 -14.89 27.95
C ARG A 609 -7.09 -14.56 28.71
N THR A 610 -6.12 -15.46 28.64
CA THR A 610 -4.77 -15.22 29.19
C THR A 610 -3.77 -15.08 28.05
N ARG A 611 -2.93 -14.03 28.08
CA ARG A 611 -1.90 -13.81 27.07
C ARG A 611 -0.59 -13.29 27.67
N LYS A 612 0.52 -13.70 27.07
CA LYS A 612 1.87 -13.22 27.41
C LYS A 612 2.28 -12.12 26.44
N PHE A 613 2.79 -11.00 26.97
CA PHE A 613 3.23 -9.84 26.19
C PHE A 613 4.62 -9.40 26.64
N SER A 614 5.40 -8.81 25.74
CA SER A 614 6.52 -7.96 26.12
C SER A 614 5.96 -6.62 26.60
N PHE A 615 6.28 -6.24 27.83
CA PHE A 615 5.82 -4.97 28.41
C PHE A 615 6.40 -3.77 27.68
N LYS A 616 7.67 -3.86 27.29
CA LYS A 616 8.31 -2.87 26.43
C LYS A 616 7.47 -2.59 25.19
N VAL A 617 7.01 -3.63 24.56
CA VAL A 617 6.17 -3.63 23.37
C VAL A 617 4.80 -3.03 23.62
N LEU A 618 4.10 -3.47 24.67
CA LEU A 618 2.78 -2.94 25.03
C LEU A 618 2.83 -1.43 25.23
N ARG A 619 3.94 -0.94 25.77
CA ARG A 619 4.15 0.46 26.06
C ARG A 619 4.58 1.26 24.84
N GLU A 620 5.55 0.76 24.08
CA GLU A 620 6.03 1.37 22.83
C GLU A 620 4.90 1.53 21.82
N LYS A 621 3.90 0.64 21.87
CA LYS A 621 2.73 0.67 20.98
C LYS A 621 1.52 1.38 21.54
N GLY A 622 1.60 1.92 22.74
CA GLY A 622 0.45 2.54 23.40
C GLY A 622 -0.76 1.60 23.55
N LEU A 623 -0.51 0.28 23.63
CA LEU A 623 -1.54 -0.73 23.80
C LEU A 623 -2.05 -0.81 25.25
N LEU A 624 -1.34 -0.18 26.18
CA LEU A 624 -1.77 0.01 27.55
C LEU A 624 -2.44 1.37 27.71
N LEU A 625 -3.71 1.38 28.06
CA LEU A 625 -4.40 2.56 28.56
C LEU A 625 -3.99 2.72 30.04
N MET A 626 -3.09 3.66 30.32
CA MET A 626 -2.73 3.98 31.70
C MET A 626 -3.90 4.72 32.34
N ASN A 627 -4.60 4.12 33.26
CA ASN A 627 -5.44 4.86 34.18
C ASN A 627 -4.52 5.82 34.94
N LYS A 628 -4.80 7.13 34.87
CA LYS A 628 -4.25 8.08 35.83
C LYS A 628 -4.78 7.60 37.20
N SER A 629 -3.92 6.93 37.94
CA SER A 629 -4.22 6.60 39.35
C SER A 629 -4.59 7.89 40.02
N ALA A 630 -5.77 7.93 40.57
CA ALA A 630 -6.17 8.91 41.57
C ALA A 630 -5.09 8.94 42.66
N LYS A 631 -4.29 10.01 42.68
CA LYS A 631 -3.65 10.46 43.88
C LYS A 631 -4.78 11.04 44.71
N ASN A 632 -5.31 10.27 45.65
CA ASN A 632 -5.97 10.82 46.84
C ASN A 632 -5.88 9.82 47.97
N GLY A 633 -5.21 10.28 49.01
CA GLY A 633 -5.64 10.13 50.40
C GLY A 633 -5.15 8.88 51.13
N GLN A 634 -4.08 8.90 51.70
CA GLN A 634 -3.67 9.01 53.11
C GLN A 634 -2.26 8.51 53.31
#